data_7599c41771123307559cf371152f22dc
#
_entry.id   7599c41771123307559cf371152f22dc
#
_cell.length_a   1.000
_cell.length_b   1.000
_cell.length_c   1.000
_cell.angle_alpha   90.00
_cell.angle_beta   90.00
_cell.angle_gamma   90.00
#
_symmetry.space_group_name_H-M   'P 1'
#
loop_
_entity.id
_entity.type
_entity.pdbx_description
1 polymer ?
#
loop_
_entity_poly.entity_id
_entity_poly.type
_entity_poly.pdbx_seq_one_letter_code
_entity_poly.pdbx_strand_id
1 'polypeptide(L)'
;MCACDTQAISLCDAFAHRGIKVPEDIKITGYDRIKAGTNHVPSITSAEIPAKQTGANAVEYLHSVIENKPFEPRAYSADMVLAQTCGCGVDASAAYRSKNFYYSDDNHLSDFLSVSNDMMSDLISAENLNSLIGRVNWYSFQVRPFDALYLCLNQNWEGGENDYIARGYSKNVRLRLARRVEGAKQEYDISFPSADMLPEMAWQREKPAVFYFAPLYFGDRAFGYIVMQYDTPHSMVDNFCGWLKNVCNGFECMRRQIHIRRMYFELKKVALTDSLTGLYNRYAFNRRAEELIADGERGVKTMFMMADLNYLKQINDNFGHLAGDKALNAIGQAISSACGENERCYRFGGDEFMLIGVGDYSEERIDDLKLRIRRSLEDFNAHSGLPYMVKVSLGAVCEIADSAEKLDRMVKLADEKMYQDKQINKKHSVSPFR
;
A
#
# COMPACT_ATOMS: atom_id res chain seq x y z
N MET A 1 -30.89 33.97 -14.71
CA MET A 1 -30.79 33.37 -13.38
C MET A 1 -30.04 32.04 -13.53
N CYS A 2 -29.02 31.81 -12.73
CA CYS A 2 -28.25 30.57 -12.70
C CYS A 2 -28.75 29.66 -11.57
N ALA A 3 -28.59 28.36 -11.72
CA ALA A 3 -29.03 27.39 -10.73
C ALA A 3 -28.19 27.44 -9.44
N CYS A 4 -26.93 27.92 -9.52
CA CYS A 4 -26.05 28.13 -8.36
C CYS A 4 -25.05 29.24 -8.67
N ASP A 5 -24.37 29.74 -7.63
CA ASP A 5 -23.33 30.80 -7.75
C ASP A 5 -22.13 30.36 -8.57
N THR A 6 -21.74 29.09 -8.52
CA THR A 6 -20.62 28.59 -9.32
C THR A 6 -20.85 28.74 -10.82
N GLN A 7 -22.09 28.48 -11.27
CA GLN A 7 -22.49 28.72 -12.66
C GLN A 7 -22.54 30.21 -12.99
N ALA A 8 -23.02 31.04 -12.06
CA ALA A 8 -23.06 32.49 -12.22
C ALA A 8 -21.66 33.08 -12.39
N ILE A 9 -20.71 32.66 -11.59
CA ILE A 9 -19.28 33.03 -11.67
C ILE A 9 -18.73 32.65 -13.05
N SER A 10 -18.84 31.37 -13.42
CA SER A 10 -18.33 30.87 -14.70
C SER A 10 -18.94 31.61 -15.91
N LEU A 11 -20.19 32.00 -15.80
CA LEU A 11 -20.86 32.75 -16.86
C LEU A 11 -20.37 34.21 -16.92
N CYS A 12 -20.14 34.86 -15.78
CA CYS A 12 -19.54 36.20 -15.71
C CYS A 12 -18.15 36.20 -16.37
N ASP A 13 -17.31 35.21 -16.05
CA ASP A 13 -15.97 35.06 -16.63
C ASP A 13 -16.04 34.84 -18.15
N ALA A 14 -16.93 33.97 -18.61
CA ALA A 14 -17.11 33.69 -20.03
C ALA A 14 -17.62 34.92 -20.82
N PHE A 15 -18.45 35.76 -20.21
CA PHE A 15 -18.91 37.02 -20.81
C PHE A 15 -17.80 38.08 -20.83
N ALA A 16 -17.04 38.21 -19.77
CA ALA A 16 -15.88 39.11 -19.70
C ALA A 16 -14.85 38.78 -20.82
N HIS A 17 -14.56 37.51 -21.05
CA HIS A 17 -13.69 37.06 -22.17
C HIS A 17 -14.23 37.40 -23.57
N ARG A 18 -15.55 37.64 -23.70
CA ARG A 18 -16.19 38.02 -24.97
C ARG A 18 -16.50 39.51 -25.07
N GLY A 19 -16.06 40.30 -24.09
CA GLY A 19 -16.31 41.73 -24.05
C GLY A 19 -17.73 42.13 -23.67
N ILE A 20 -18.56 41.17 -23.19
CA ILE A 20 -19.93 41.43 -22.75
C ILE A 20 -19.86 41.88 -21.28
N LYS A 21 -20.42 43.02 -20.97
CA LYS A 21 -20.37 43.62 -19.64
C LYS A 21 -21.53 43.19 -18.76
N VAL A 22 -21.20 42.81 -17.50
CA VAL A 22 -22.16 42.51 -16.44
C VAL A 22 -22.01 43.59 -15.37
N PRO A 23 -23.06 44.33 -15.03
CA PRO A 23 -24.47 44.13 -15.34
C PRO A 23 -25.02 44.92 -16.54
N GLU A 24 -24.19 45.70 -17.26
CA GLU A 24 -24.67 46.70 -18.25
C GLU A 24 -25.38 46.05 -19.44
N ASP A 25 -24.75 45.05 -20.06
CA ASP A 25 -25.29 44.35 -21.23
C ASP A 25 -26.21 43.19 -20.82
N ILE A 26 -25.87 42.51 -19.71
CA ILE A 26 -26.63 41.38 -19.20
C ILE A 26 -26.59 41.34 -17.68
N LYS A 27 -27.71 40.99 -17.04
CA LYS A 27 -27.84 40.83 -15.60
C LYS A 27 -27.80 39.35 -15.23
N ILE A 28 -27.03 39.02 -14.18
CA ILE A 28 -26.85 37.65 -13.70
C ILE A 28 -27.24 37.54 -12.23
N THR A 29 -27.95 36.48 -11.89
CA THR A 29 -28.27 36.13 -10.51
C THR A 29 -27.93 34.67 -10.27
N GLY A 30 -27.37 34.37 -9.07
CA GLY A 30 -27.04 33.04 -8.61
C GLY A 30 -27.99 32.53 -7.53
N TYR A 31 -27.57 31.44 -6.88
CA TYR A 31 -28.26 30.78 -5.79
C TYR A 31 -27.17 30.15 -4.88
N ASP A 32 -27.42 30.01 -3.59
CA ASP A 32 -26.58 29.49 -2.51
C ASP A 32 -25.72 30.52 -1.77
N ARG A 33 -25.48 31.70 -2.31
CA ARG A 33 -24.64 32.76 -1.73
C ARG A 33 -23.30 32.26 -1.20
N ILE A 34 -22.55 31.56 -2.05
CA ILE A 34 -21.21 31.07 -1.68
C ILE A 34 -20.22 32.22 -1.59
N LYS A 35 -19.17 32.02 -0.73
CA LYS A 35 -18.10 33.00 -0.50
C LYS A 35 -17.41 33.44 -1.80
N ALA A 36 -17.19 32.50 -2.73
CA ALA A 36 -16.60 32.80 -4.04
C ALA A 36 -17.44 33.80 -4.86
N GLY A 37 -18.77 33.67 -4.87
CA GLY A 37 -19.66 34.60 -5.55
C GLY A 37 -19.70 35.99 -4.92
N THR A 38 -19.61 36.05 -3.57
CA THR A 38 -19.55 37.31 -2.84
C THR A 38 -18.24 38.05 -3.14
N ASN A 39 -17.12 37.31 -3.29
CA ASN A 39 -15.78 37.86 -3.54
C ASN A 39 -15.48 38.07 -5.05
N HIS A 40 -16.33 37.59 -5.94
CA HIS A 40 -16.17 37.75 -7.39
C HIS A 40 -16.31 39.22 -7.81
N VAL A 41 -15.72 39.60 -8.94
CA VAL A 41 -15.83 40.95 -9.51
C VAL A 41 -16.34 40.84 -10.95
N PRO A 42 -17.58 41.29 -11.22
CA PRO A 42 -18.59 41.88 -10.30
C PRO A 42 -19.15 40.83 -9.32
N SER A 43 -19.47 41.25 -8.08
CA SER A 43 -20.03 40.38 -7.05
C SER A 43 -21.42 39.86 -7.42
N ILE A 44 -21.66 38.60 -7.16
CA ILE A 44 -22.89 37.89 -7.62
C ILE A 44 -24.06 38.23 -6.72
N THR A 45 -25.14 38.75 -7.31
CA THR A 45 -26.47 38.81 -6.69
C THR A 45 -26.99 37.40 -6.55
N SER A 46 -27.29 36.96 -5.33
CA SER A 46 -27.62 35.57 -5.05
C SER A 46 -28.75 35.42 -4.05
N ALA A 47 -29.52 34.35 -4.19
CA ALA A 47 -30.49 33.96 -3.18
C ALA A 47 -29.78 33.18 -2.06
N GLU A 48 -29.97 33.62 -0.83
CA GLU A 48 -29.41 32.97 0.37
C GLU A 48 -30.43 31.98 0.95
N ILE A 49 -29.98 30.71 1.06
CA ILE A 49 -30.78 29.65 1.68
C ILE A 49 -30.74 29.82 3.20
N PRO A 50 -31.85 29.78 3.93
CA PRO A 50 -31.86 29.82 5.37
C PRO A 50 -31.40 28.48 5.97
N ALA A 51 -30.12 28.09 5.75
CA ALA A 51 -29.56 26.78 6.07
C ALA A 51 -29.72 26.40 7.56
N LYS A 52 -29.61 27.41 8.47
CA LYS A 52 -29.76 27.17 9.92
C LYS A 52 -31.18 26.75 10.28
N GLN A 53 -32.23 27.45 9.70
CA GLN A 53 -33.62 27.13 9.95
C GLN A 53 -34.00 25.80 9.31
N THR A 54 -33.52 25.55 8.09
CA THR A 54 -33.72 24.27 7.38
C THR A 54 -33.11 23.11 8.13
N GLY A 55 -31.89 23.26 8.65
CA GLY A 55 -31.23 22.26 9.48
C GLY A 55 -31.99 21.99 10.80
N ALA A 56 -32.43 23.04 11.49
CA ALA A 56 -33.23 22.89 12.72
C ALA A 56 -34.54 22.13 12.46
N ASN A 57 -35.24 22.49 11.38
CA ASN A 57 -36.47 21.81 10.97
C ASN A 57 -36.25 20.33 10.62
N ALA A 58 -35.15 20.00 9.98
CA ALA A 58 -34.78 18.62 9.70
C ALA A 58 -34.52 17.80 10.97
N VAL A 59 -33.85 18.38 11.98
CA VAL A 59 -33.64 17.75 13.30
C VAL A 59 -34.97 17.55 14.03
N GLU A 60 -35.85 18.57 14.05
CA GLU A 60 -37.20 18.47 14.63
C GLU A 60 -38.02 17.35 13.95
N TYR A 61 -37.91 17.24 12.63
CA TYR A 61 -38.58 16.19 11.85
C TYR A 61 -38.05 14.79 12.28
N LEU A 62 -36.76 14.60 12.30
CA LEU A 62 -36.15 13.31 12.71
C LEU A 62 -36.55 12.94 14.13
N HIS A 63 -36.55 13.89 15.06
CA HIS A 63 -36.98 13.68 16.42
C HIS A 63 -38.45 13.27 16.51
N SER A 64 -39.33 13.91 15.69
CA SER A 64 -40.74 13.54 15.64
C SER A 64 -40.98 12.13 15.08
N VAL A 65 -40.16 11.71 14.11
CA VAL A 65 -40.18 10.33 13.57
C VAL A 65 -39.79 9.32 14.64
N ILE A 66 -38.71 9.60 15.40
CA ILE A 66 -38.25 8.73 16.49
C ILE A 66 -39.30 8.58 17.58
N GLU A 67 -39.97 9.70 17.93
CA GLU A 67 -41.02 9.69 18.98
C GLU A 67 -42.43 9.32 18.45
N ASN A 68 -42.55 8.99 17.17
CA ASN A 68 -43.83 8.69 16.52
C ASN A 68 -44.89 9.81 16.70
N LYS A 69 -44.45 11.08 16.62
CA LYS A 69 -45.28 12.27 16.75
C LYS A 69 -45.59 12.89 15.39
N PRO A 70 -46.75 13.55 15.22
CA PRO A 70 -47.03 14.30 13.97
C PRO A 70 -46.03 15.45 13.81
N PHE A 71 -45.60 15.70 12.57
CA PHE A 71 -44.73 16.82 12.22
C PHE A 71 -45.32 17.62 11.05
N GLU A 72 -45.40 18.94 11.21
CA GLU A 72 -45.81 19.84 10.14
C GLU A 72 -44.53 20.44 9.49
N PRO A 73 -44.27 20.16 8.19
CA PRO A 73 -43.15 20.76 7.47
C PRO A 73 -43.30 22.28 7.37
N ARG A 74 -42.21 23.00 7.72
CA ARG A 74 -42.16 24.45 7.54
C ARG A 74 -41.45 24.78 6.24
N ALA A 75 -42.10 25.59 5.39
CA ALA A 75 -41.48 26.13 4.22
C ALA A 75 -40.71 27.41 4.56
N TYR A 76 -39.51 27.56 4.06
CA TYR A 76 -38.71 28.77 4.16
C TYR A 76 -38.48 29.36 2.78
N SER A 77 -38.58 30.70 2.67
CA SER A 77 -38.18 31.41 1.47
C SER A 77 -36.68 31.72 1.50
N ALA A 78 -36.05 31.66 0.36
CA ALA A 78 -34.70 32.17 0.21
C ALA A 78 -34.74 33.71 0.08
N ASP A 79 -33.85 34.39 0.82
CA ASP A 79 -33.74 35.84 0.75
C ASP A 79 -32.79 36.24 -0.38
N MET A 80 -33.23 37.22 -1.24
CA MET A 80 -32.39 37.74 -2.30
C MET A 80 -31.41 38.76 -1.77
N VAL A 81 -30.13 38.47 -1.86
CA VAL A 81 -29.06 39.42 -1.51
C VAL A 81 -28.55 40.08 -2.78
N LEU A 82 -28.86 41.37 -2.91
CA LEU A 82 -28.48 42.18 -4.07
C LEU A 82 -26.97 42.50 -4.04
N ALA A 83 -26.33 42.41 -5.20
CA ALA A 83 -24.91 42.69 -5.40
C ALA A 83 -24.69 43.35 -6.80
N GLN A 84 -23.48 43.37 -7.31
CA GLN A 84 -23.17 44.13 -8.53
C GLN A 84 -23.80 43.55 -9.80
N THR A 85 -23.95 42.23 -9.91
CA THR A 85 -24.39 41.57 -11.17
C THR A 85 -25.85 41.79 -11.53
N CYS A 86 -26.70 42.36 -10.64
CA CYS A 86 -28.06 42.70 -10.99
C CYS A 86 -28.25 44.14 -11.51
N GLY A 87 -27.23 44.98 -11.37
CA GLY A 87 -27.33 46.40 -11.71
C GLY A 87 -28.28 47.20 -10.80
N CYS A 88 -28.53 46.73 -9.58
CA CYS A 88 -29.49 47.33 -8.65
C CYS A 88 -28.92 48.50 -7.85
N GLY A 89 -27.78 49.12 -8.27
CA GLY A 89 -27.21 50.31 -7.64
C GLY A 89 -26.59 50.04 -6.26
N VAL A 90 -26.24 48.83 -5.94
CA VAL A 90 -25.52 48.54 -4.68
C VAL A 90 -24.12 49.13 -4.71
N ASP A 91 -23.84 49.98 -3.72
CA ASP A 91 -22.54 50.67 -3.61
C ASP A 91 -21.37 49.66 -3.56
N ALA A 92 -20.57 49.68 -4.61
CA ALA A 92 -19.34 48.85 -4.68
C ALA A 92 -18.37 49.14 -3.52
N SER A 93 -18.44 50.31 -2.90
CA SER A 93 -17.60 50.67 -1.77
C SER A 93 -17.98 49.91 -0.48
N ALA A 94 -19.23 49.50 -0.33
CA ALA A 94 -19.68 48.68 0.80
C ALA A 94 -19.17 47.23 0.68
N ALA A 95 -19.18 46.67 -0.54
CA ALA A 95 -18.59 45.40 -0.84
C ALA A 95 -17.06 45.39 -0.69
N TYR A 96 -16.41 46.53 -1.03
CA TYR A 96 -14.97 46.71 -0.88
C TYR A 96 -14.54 46.85 0.57
N ARG A 97 -15.34 47.47 1.44
CA ARG A 97 -15.09 47.58 2.90
C ARG A 97 -15.21 46.19 3.59
N SER A 98 -16.09 45.34 3.12
CA SER A 98 -16.13 43.94 3.61
C SER A 98 -14.94 43.11 3.10
N LYS A 99 -14.38 43.42 1.93
CA LYS A 99 -13.14 42.80 1.41
C LYS A 99 -11.93 43.10 2.28
N ASN A 100 -11.77 44.37 2.73
CA ASN A 100 -10.61 44.74 3.56
C ASN A 100 -10.62 44.08 4.95
N PHE A 101 -11.75 43.62 5.44
CA PHE A 101 -11.79 42.88 6.71
C PHE A 101 -11.25 41.42 6.56
N TYR A 102 -11.26 40.88 5.35
CA TYR A 102 -10.76 39.52 5.05
C TYR A 102 -9.36 39.48 4.44
N TYR A 103 -8.83 40.61 3.95
CA TYR A 103 -7.49 40.71 3.35
C TYR A 103 -6.37 41.10 4.35
N SER A 104 -6.73 41.34 5.63
CA SER A 104 -5.70 41.47 6.67
C SER A 104 -5.03 40.14 7.07
N ASP A 105 -5.41 39.04 6.43
CA ASP A 105 -4.95 37.65 6.70
C ASP A 105 -4.11 37.04 5.59
N ASP A 106 -3.49 37.83 4.70
CA ASP A 106 -2.57 37.29 3.66
C ASP A 106 -1.42 36.47 4.27
N ASN A 107 -0.97 36.81 5.47
CA ASN A 107 0.01 36.01 6.19
C ASN A 107 -0.54 34.65 6.62
N HIS A 108 -1.78 34.58 7.10
CA HIS A 108 -2.39 33.30 7.52
C HIS A 108 -2.65 32.33 6.35
N LEU A 109 -3.00 32.83 5.16
CA LEU A 109 -3.18 31.97 3.97
C LEU A 109 -1.83 31.44 3.48
N SER A 110 -0.80 32.27 3.45
CA SER A 110 0.57 31.87 3.10
C SER A 110 1.11 30.83 4.08
N ASP A 111 0.95 31.06 5.37
CA ASP A 111 1.37 30.14 6.43
C ASP A 111 0.59 28.82 6.35
N PHE A 112 -0.73 28.89 6.09
CA PHE A 112 -1.54 27.69 5.91
C PHE A 112 -1.09 26.88 4.69
N LEU A 113 -0.83 27.52 3.55
CA LEU A 113 -0.38 26.83 2.33
C LEU A 113 1.00 26.20 2.55
N SER A 114 1.92 26.90 3.24
CA SER A 114 3.23 26.35 3.59
C SER A 114 3.10 25.11 4.46
N VAL A 115 2.36 25.20 5.57
CA VAL A 115 2.14 24.07 6.48
C VAL A 115 1.40 22.90 5.80
N SER A 116 0.46 23.21 4.89
CA SER A 116 -0.25 22.18 4.11
C SER A 116 0.68 21.45 3.13
N ASN A 117 1.62 22.16 2.49
CA ASN A 117 2.63 21.58 1.62
C ASN A 117 3.64 20.73 2.41
N ASP A 118 4.09 21.22 3.57
CA ASP A 118 4.97 20.47 4.48
C ASP A 118 4.29 19.18 4.94
N MET A 119 3.01 19.25 5.34
CA MET A 119 2.19 18.11 5.69
C MET A 119 2.14 17.08 4.55
N MET A 120 1.86 17.53 3.32
CA MET A 120 1.79 16.64 2.17
C MET A 120 3.13 15.93 1.93
N SER A 121 4.23 16.65 1.97
CA SER A 121 5.58 16.12 1.78
C SER A 121 5.92 15.09 2.86
N ASP A 122 5.62 15.40 4.11
CA ASP A 122 5.82 14.50 5.23
C ASP A 122 4.97 13.23 5.10
N LEU A 123 3.67 13.34 4.81
CA LEU A 123 2.79 12.18 4.68
C LEU A 123 3.25 11.23 3.57
N ILE A 124 3.69 11.76 2.42
CA ILE A 124 4.18 10.98 1.29
C ILE A 124 5.49 10.26 1.63
N SER A 125 6.36 10.85 2.45
CA SER A 125 7.65 10.26 2.85
C SER A 125 7.54 9.25 3.99
N ALA A 126 6.33 8.90 4.46
CA ALA A 126 6.14 7.93 5.52
C ALA A 126 6.58 6.52 5.08
N GLU A 127 7.43 5.87 5.87
CA GLU A 127 8.02 4.56 5.54
C GLU A 127 7.06 3.38 5.81
N ASN A 128 6.15 3.55 6.78
CA ASN A 128 5.20 2.55 7.21
C ASN A 128 3.93 3.18 7.78
N LEU A 129 2.89 2.35 8.00
CA LEU A 129 1.59 2.81 8.48
C LEU A 129 1.67 3.57 9.81
N ASN A 130 2.46 3.11 10.77
CA ASN A 130 2.56 3.75 12.07
C ASN A 130 3.21 5.15 11.95
N SER A 131 4.23 5.29 11.09
CA SER A 131 4.81 6.59 10.76
C SER A 131 3.79 7.51 10.11
N LEU A 132 3.01 7.02 9.15
CA LEU A 132 1.94 7.80 8.50
C LEU A 132 0.90 8.27 9.52
N ILE A 133 0.40 7.38 10.37
CA ILE A 133 -0.57 7.71 11.43
C ILE A 133 0.01 8.73 12.43
N GLY A 134 1.28 8.57 12.80
CA GLY A 134 1.98 9.52 13.65
C GLY A 134 2.01 10.93 13.07
N ARG A 135 2.27 11.05 11.76
CA ARG A 135 2.26 12.34 11.04
C ARG A 135 0.85 12.91 10.91
N VAL A 136 -0.17 12.09 10.59
CA VAL A 136 -1.58 12.53 10.61
C VAL A 136 -1.95 13.10 11.97
N ASN A 137 -1.54 12.43 13.06
CA ASN A 137 -1.76 12.91 14.41
C ASN A 137 -1.02 14.22 14.68
N TRP A 138 0.24 14.35 14.24
CA TRP A 138 1.02 15.57 14.37
C TRP A 138 0.29 16.76 13.72
N TYR A 139 -0.08 16.64 12.45
CA TYR A 139 -0.75 17.69 11.69
C TYR A 139 -2.23 17.91 12.05
N SER A 140 -2.80 17.13 12.98
CA SER A 140 -4.19 17.32 13.43
C SER A 140 -4.45 18.66 14.11
N PHE A 141 -3.39 19.41 14.50
CA PHE A 141 -3.55 20.77 15.03
C PHE A 141 -4.21 21.73 14.02
N GLN A 142 -4.06 21.47 12.71
CA GLN A 142 -4.66 22.31 11.65
C GLN A 142 -6.19 22.24 11.62
N VAL A 143 -6.78 21.21 12.20
CA VAL A 143 -8.24 20.98 12.21
C VAL A 143 -8.86 21.15 13.60
N ARG A 144 -8.14 21.76 14.54
CA ARG A 144 -8.68 22.15 15.83
C ARG A 144 -9.66 23.35 15.69
N PRO A 145 -10.62 23.48 16.63
CA PRO A 145 -10.80 22.70 17.86
C PRO A 145 -11.58 21.39 17.60
N PHE A 146 -11.19 20.32 18.28
CA PHE A 146 -11.95 19.08 18.45
C PHE A 146 -11.65 18.52 19.85
N ASP A 147 -12.58 17.79 20.47
CA ASP A 147 -12.35 17.14 21.76
C ASP A 147 -11.69 15.78 21.60
N ALA A 148 -12.07 15.04 20.55
CA ALA A 148 -11.37 13.83 20.15
C ALA A 148 -11.36 13.64 18.61
N LEU A 149 -10.31 12.98 18.12
CA LEU A 149 -10.14 12.58 16.75
C LEU A 149 -9.85 11.08 16.70
N TYR A 150 -10.59 10.35 15.85
CA TYR A 150 -10.44 8.93 15.65
C TYR A 150 -10.12 8.65 14.18
N LEU A 151 -9.19 7.74 13.92
CA LEU A 151 -8.85 7.24 12.60
C LEU A 151 -9.19 5.75 12.52
N CYS A 152 -10.14 5.41 11.69
CA CYS A 152 -10.61 4.04 11.46
C CYS A 152 -10.29 3.61 10.03
N LEU A 153 -9.61 2.48 9.86
CA LEU A 153 -9.20 1.95 8.55
C LEU A 153 -9.94 0.66 8.22
N ASN A 154 -10.29 0.49 6.96
CA ASN A 154 -10.76 -0.78 6.42
C ASN A 154 -9.69 -1.88 6.64
N GLN A 155 -10.12 -3.13 6.83
CA GLN A 155 -9.18 -4.25 7.01
C GLN A 155 -8.22 -4.42 5.82
N ASN A 156 -8.72 -4.18 4.60
CA ASN A 156 -7.99 -4.34 3.35
C ASN A 156 -7.69 -2.99 2.67
N TRP A 157 -7.43 -1.94 3.43
CA TRP A 157 -7.16 -0.61 2.89
C TRP A 157 -5.94 -0.58 1.95
N GLU A 158 -4.98 -1.48 2.16
CA GLU A 158 -3.77 -1.62 1.33
C GLU A 158 -4.04 -2.21 -0.07
N GLY A 159 -5.22 -2.75 -0.30
CA GLY A 159 -5.53 -3.57 -1.47
C GLY A 159 -5.14 -5.04 -1.28
N GLY A 160 -5.85 -5.95 -1.96
CA GLY A 160 -5.54 -7.38 -2.01
C GLY A 160 -4.51 -7.74 -3.09
N GLU A 161 -4.25 -9.05 -3.26
CA GLU A 161 -3.35 -9.58 -4.32
C GLU A 161 -3.73 -9.12 -5.72
N ASN A 162 -5.03 -8.91 -6.00
CA ASN A 162 -5.56 -8.49 -7.30
C ASN A 162 -5.89 -6.99 -7.36
N ASP A 163 -5.31 -6.14 -6.51
CA ASP A 163 -5.60 -4.70 -6.43
C ASP A 163 -7.11 -4.39 -6.39
N TYR A 164 -7.86 -5.22 -5.66
CA TYR A 164 -9.31 -5.10 -5.54
C TYR A 164 -9.68 -3.72 -4.98
N ILE A 165 -10.51 -3.00 -5.74
CA ILE A 165 -11.03 -1.70 -5.31
C ILE A 165 -12.07 -1.93 -4.22
N ALA A 166 -11.72 -1.64 -2.98
CA ALA A 166 -12.67 -1.64 -1.88
C ALA A 166 -13.60 -0.44 -2.03
N ARG A 167 -14.78 -0.68 -2.59
CA ARG A 167 -15.86 0.32 -2.61
C ARG A 167 -16.62 0.25 -1.29
N GLY A 168 -16.60 1.36 -0.53
CA GLY A 168 -17.27 1.43 0.76
C GLY A 168 -16.43 0.85 1.92
N TYR A 169 -17.11 0.47 3.00
CA TYR A 169 -16.47 0.01 4.22
C TYR A 169 -16.46 -1.52 4.31
N SER A 170 -15.36 -2.07 4.83
CA SER A 170 -15.26 -3.50 5.14
C SER A 170 -16.20 -3.86 6.31
N LYS A 171 -16.61 -5.15 6.41
CA LYS A 171 -17.48 -5.63 7.49
C LYS A 171 -16.94 -5.26 8.88
N ASN A 172 -15.62 -5.37 9.05
CA ASN A 172 -14.91 -4.87 10.22
C ASN A 172 -13.91 -3.79 9.80
N VAL A 173 -13.74 -2.81 10.65
CA VAL A 173 -12.75 -1.75 10.54
C VAL A 173 -11.82 -1.78 11.75
N ARG A 174 -10.67 -1.12 11.65
CA ARG A 174 -9.69 -1.03 12.72
C ARG A 174 -9.52 0.40 13.18
N LEU A 175 -9.75 0.67 14.47
CA LEU A 175 -9.32 1.91 15.09
C LEU A 175 -7.79 1.90 15.18
N ARG A 176 -7.15 2.86 14.53
CA ARG A 176 -5.69 2.99 14.49
C ARG A 176 -5.17 4.17 15.30
N LEU A 177 -5.97 5.20 15.45
CA LEU A 177 -5.64 6.39 16.23
C LEU A 177 -6.88 6.85 16.98
N ALA A 178 -6.73 7.10 18.28
CA ALA A 178 -7.63 7.93 19.04
C ALA A 178 -6.81 8.99 19.79
N ARG A 179 -7.11 10.25 19.53
CA ARG A 179 -6.49 11.39 20.17
C ARG A 179 -7.56 12.20 20.89
N ARG A 180 -7.42 12.36 22.19
CA ARG A 180 -8.18 13.34 22.98
C ARG A 180 -7.30 14.58 23.23
N VAL A 181 -7.93 15.74 23.29
CA VAL A 181 -7.19 17.03 23.53
C VAL A 181 -6.60 17.03 24.92
N GLU A 182 -7.32 16.48 25.90
CA GLU A 182 -6.90 16.36 27.30
C GLU A 182 -6.36 14.94 27.58
N GLY A 183 -5.27 14.54 26.92
CA GLY A 183 -4.70 13.22 27.19
C GLY A 183 -3.55 12.83 26.28
N ALA A 184 -2.85 11.77 26.69
CA ALA A 184 -1.78 11.20 25.89
C ALA A 184 -2.32 10.60 24.59
N LYS A 185 -1.56 10.73 23.49
CA LYS A 185 -1.77 9.97 22.26
C LYS A 185 -1.83 8.48 22.62
N GLN A 186 -2.88 7.77 22.17
CA GLN A 186 -2.94 6.33 22.22
C GLN A 186 -3.05 5.79 20.79
N GLU A 187 -2.11 4.96 20.40
CA GLU A 187 -2.20 4.14 19.21
C GLU A 187 -2.99 2.89 19.58
N TYR A 188 -3.97 2.57 18.76
CA TYR A 188 -4.83 1.42 18.95
C TYR A 188 -4.70 0.47 17.76
N ASP A 189 -5.03 -0.78 17.97
CA ASP A 189 -5.26 -1.76 16.90
C ASP A 189 -6.50 -2.59 17.28
N ILE A 190 -7.64 -1.90 17.40
CA ILE A 190 -8.91 -2.49 17.82
C ILE A 190 -9.75 -2.72 16.58
N SER A 191 -10.09 -3.99 16.32
CA SER A 191 -11.05 -4.36 15.27
C SER A 191 -12.47 -4.36 15.82
N PHE A 192 -13.40 -3.75 15.09
CA PHE A 192 -14.82 -3.69 15.46
C PHE A 192 -15.70 -3.68 14.20
N PRO A 193 -17.00 -4.05 14.29
CA PRO A 193 -17.93 -3.99 13.16
C PRO A 193 -18.09 -2.57 12.64
N SER A 194 -18.02 -2.37 11.33
CA SER A 194 -18.21 -1.03 10.75
C SER A 194 -19.61 -0.45 11.00
N ALA A 195 -20.61 -1.30 11.23
CA ALA A 195 -21.96 -0.90 11.61
C ALA A 195 -22.02 -0.14 12.94
N ASP A 196 -21.07 -0.39 13.84
CA ASP A 196 -20.98 0.29 15.13
C ASP A 196 -20.38 1.70 15.01
N MET A 197 -19.84 2.05 13.85
CA MET A 197 -19.24 3.34 13.47
C MET A 197 -18.00 3.72 14.29
N LEU A 198 -17.98 3.45 15.59
CA LEU A 198 -16.86 3.62 16.52
C LEU A 198 -16.88 2.49 17.55
N PRO A 199 -15.74 2.12 18.15
CA PRO A 199 -15.74 1.11 19.20
C PRO A 199 -16.44 1.62 20.46
N GLU A 200 -16.99 0.72 21.26
CA GLU A 200 -17.79 1.00 22.45
C GLU A 200 -17.16 2.06 23.37
N MET A 201 -15.83 2.01 23.55
CA MET A 201 -15.10 2.97 24.38
C MET A 201 -15.26 4.44 23.94
N ALA A 202 -15.61 4.71 22.69
CA ALA A 202 -15.84 6.06 22.20
C ALA A 202 -17.24 6.59 22.54
N TRP A 203 -18.21 5.67 22.76
CA TRP A 203 -19.59 5.98 23.11
C TRP A 203 -19.85 6.13 24.60
N GLN A 204 -18.94 5.62 25.46
CA GLN A 204 -19.05 5.70 26.93
C GLN A 204 -18.75 7.12 27.38
N ARG A 205 -19.81 7.94 27.57
CA ARG A 205 -19.71 9.35 27.93
C ARG A 205 -20.81 9.79 28.88
N GLU A 206 -20.45 10.73 29.76
CA GLU A 206 -21.39 11.34 30.68
C GLU A 206 -22.19 12.50 30.03
N LYS A 207 -21.65 13.12 28.96
CA LYS A 207 -22.24 14.29 28.29
C LYS A 207 -22.52 14.01 26.82
N PRO A 208 -23.58 14.64 26.24
CA PRO A 208 -23.83 14.59 24.80
C PRO A 208 -22.64 15.13 23.99
N ALA A 209 -22.42 14.59 22.80
CA ALA A 209 -21.40 15.06 21.87
C ALA A 209 -21.87 14.99 20.43
N VAL A 210 -21.28 15.79 19.58
CA VAL A 210 -21.50 15.78 18.14
C VAL A 210 -20.31 15.08 17.46
N PHE A 211 -20.61 14.13 16.57
CA PHE A 211 -19.60 13.40 15.82
C PHE A 211 -19.71 13.72 14.34
N TYR A 212 -18.61 14.14 13.73
CA TYR A 212 -18.50 14.35 12.29
C TYR A 212 -17.68 13.22 11.67
N PHE A 213 -18.32 12.48 10.76
CA PHE A 213 -17.69 11.40 10.02
C PHE A 213 -17.24 11.89 8.66
N ALA A 214 -15.97 11.74 8.37
CA ALA A 214 -15.38 12.10 7.08
C ALA A 214 -14.74 10.86 6.42
N PRO A 215 -15.19 10.47 5.22
CA PRO A 215 -14.63 9.32 4.54
C PRO A 215 -13.19 9.59 4.09
N LEU A 216 -12.32 8.59 4.26
CA LEU A 216 -11.00 8.54 3.68
C LEU A 216 -11.07 7.77 2.38
N TYR A 217 -10.88 8.46 1.26
CA TYR A 217 -10.98 7.84 -0.06
C TYR A 217 -10.05 8.52 -1.07
N PHE A 218 -9.71 7.77 -2.12
CA PHE A 218 -8.99 8.29 -3.28
C PHE A 218 -9.55 7.65 -4.56
N GLY A 219 -10.12 8.46 -5.44
CA GLY A 219 -10.90 7.94 -6.56
C GLY A 219 -12.03 7.03 -6.05
N ASP A 220 -12.09 5.81 -6.54
CA ASP A 220 -13.11 4.82 -6.16
C ASP A 220 -12.74 3.98 -4.92
N ARG A 221 -11.58 4.22 -4.30
CA ARG A 221 -11.06 3.44 -3.17
C ARG A 221 -11.42 4.08 -1.84
N ALA A 222 -12.00 3.31 -0.95
CA ALA A 222 -12.25 3.71 0.43
C ALA A 222 -11.19 3.11 1.36
N PHE A 223 -10.41 3.95 2.05
CA PHE A 223 -9.43 3.52 3.04
C PHE A 223 -10.05 3.31 4.42
N GLY A 224 -11.15 4.01 4.71
CA GLY A 224 -11.80 4.05 5.99
C GLY A 224 -12.44 5.41 6.23
N TYR A 225 -12.39 5.91 7.46
CA TYR A 225 -12.94 7.22 7.82
C TYR A 225 -12.20 7.84 9.01
N ILE A 226 -12.31 9.17 9.11
CA ILE A 226 -11.94 9.95 10.28
C ILE A 226 -13.19 10.42 10.98
N VAL A 227 -13.16 10.42 12.30
CA VAL A 227 -14.24 10.97 13.13
C VAL A 227 -13.69 12.05 14.03
N MET A 228 -14.31 13.21 13.98
CA MET A 228 -14.05 14.30 14.91
C MET A 228 -15.24 14.44 15.86
N GLN A 229 -14.94 14.56 17.13
CA GLN A 229 -15.90 14.70 18.19
C GLN A 229 -15.80 16.08 18.80
N TYR A 230 -16.96 16.64 19.12
CA TYR A 230 -17.11 17.94 19.77
C TYR A 230 -18.14 17.86 20.89
N ASP A 231 -17.83 18.44 22.04
CA ASP A 231 -18.77 18.50 23.19
C ASP A 231 -19.85 19.57 22.99
N THR A 232 -19.61 20.51 22.08
CA THR A 232 -20.59 21.52 21.64
C THR A 232 -20.69 21.54 20.13
N PRO A 233 -21.89 21.86 19.56
CA PRO A 233 -22.00 22.03 18.11
C PRO A 233 -20.98 23.06 17.60
N HIS A 234 -20.18 22.68 16.65
CA HIS A 234 -19.12 23.50 16.07
C HIS A 234 -19.24 23.47 14.53
N SER A 235 -18.93 24.59 13.87
CA SER A 235 -18.81 24.59 12.41
C SER A 235 -17.46 23.95 12.03
N MET A 236 -17.44 23.17 10.97
CA MET A 236 -16.19 22.62 10.45
C MET A 236 -15.23 23.77 10.09
N VAL A 237 -13.95 23.57 10.43
CA VAL A 237 -12.90 24.56 10.13
C VAL A 237 -12.69 24.63 8.62
N ASP A 238 -12.52 25.82 8.06
CA ASP A 238 -12.31 26.03 6.63
C ASP A 238 -11.22 25.15 6.01
N ASN A 239 -10.18 24.84 6.81
CA ASN A 239 -9.01 24.05 6.39
C ASN A 239 -9.24 22.53 6.38
N PHE A 240 -10.37 22.04 6.92
CA PHE A 240 -10.58 20.60 7.09
C PHE A 240 -10.53 19.83 5.78
N CYS A 241 -11.17 20.34 4.73
CA CYS A 241 -11.18 19.65 3.43
C CYS A 241 -9.77 19.52 2.83
N GLY A 242 -8.95 20.55 2.96
CA GLY A 242 -7.55 20.53 2.51
C GLY A 242 -6.71 19.51 3.30
N TRP A 243 -6.83 19.55 4.62
CA TRP A 243 -6.18 18.60 5.51
C TRP A 243 -6.60 17.16 5.22
N LEU A 244 -7.90 16.89 5.10
CA LEU A 244 -8.44 15.55 4.78
C LEU A 244 -7.91 15.04 3.44
N LYS A 245 -7.84 15.91 2.42
CA LYS A 245 -7.29 15.57 1.11
C LYS A 245 -5.82 15.17 1.20
N ASN A 246 -5.02 15.89 1.98
CA ASN A 246 -3.62 15.52 2.21
C ASN A 246 -3.50 14.16 2.91
N VAL A 247 -4.34 13.89 3.90
CA VAL A 247 -4.40 12.57 4.55
C VAL A 247 -4.75 11.47 3.54
N CYS A 248 -5.78 11.66 2.72
CA CYS A 248 -6.16 10.70 1.67
C CYS A 248 -5.02 10.45 0.67
N ASN A 249 -4.31 11.51 0.25
CA ASN A 249 -3.15 11.40 -0.64
C ASN A 249 -1.99 10.62 0.03
N GLY A 250 -1.75 10.84 1.33
CA GLY A 250 -0.76 10.09 2.10
C GLY A 250 -1.07 8.59 2.14
N PHE A 251 -2.33 8.21 2.39
CA PHE A 251 -2.77 6.81 2.37
C PHE A 251 -2.63 6.19 0.97
N GLU A 252 -3.01 6.90 -0.08
CA GLU A 252 -2.85 6.39 -1.46
C GLU A 252 -1.37 6.22 -1.82
N CYS A 253 -0.51 7.15 -1.44
CA CYS A 253 0.93 7.04 -1.67
C CYS A 253 1.52 5.81 -0.95
N MET A 254 1.18 5.61 0.33
CA MET A 254 1.57 4.44 1.12
C MET A 254 1.11 3.13 0.47
N ARG A 255 -0.15 3.06 0.05
CA ARG A 255 -0.72 1.90 -0.64
C ARG A 255 0.07 1.57 -1.92
N ARG A 256 0.36 2.59 -2.74
CA ARG A 256 1.17 2.40 -3.96
C ARG A 256 2.56 1.89 -3.65
N GLN A 257 3.21 2.41 -2.63
CA GLN A 257 4.53 1.93 -2.21
C GLN A 257 4.49 0.47 -1.77
N ILE A 258 3.47 0.06 -1.00
CA ILE A 258 3.27 -1.34 -0.60
C ILE A 258 3.07 -2.22 -1.83
N HIS A 259 2.22 -1.80 -2.77
CA HIS A 259 1.95 -2.54 -4.00
C HIS A 259 3.22 -2.69 -4.87
N ILE A 260 3.96 -1.60 -5.09
CA ILE A 260 5.23 -1.63 -5.84
C ILE A 260 6.24 -2.56 -5.17
N ARG A 261 6.37 -2.53 -3.83
CA ARG A 261 7.26 -3.46 -3.12
C ARG A 261 6.83 -4.91 -3.32
N ARG A 262 5.54 -5.24 -3.23
CA ARG A 262 5.02 -6.59 -3.48
C ARG A 262 5.35 -7.04 -4.91
N MET A 263 5.02 -6.23 -5.91
CA MET A 263 5.36 -6.53 -7.31
C MET A 263 6.86 -6.70 -7.53
N TYR A 264 7.69 -5.87 -6.91
CA TYR A 264 9.14 -6.01 -6.99
C TYR A 264 9.62 -7.35 -6.42
N PHE A 265 9.08 -7.77 -5.27
CA PHE A 265 9.43 -9.07 -4.68
C PHE A 265 8.99 -10.24 -5.56
N GLU A 266 7.78 -10.19 -6.13
CA GLU A 266 7.28 -11.23 -7.06
C GLU A 266 8.13 -11.27 -8.34
N LEU A 267 8.42 -10.14 -8.94
CA LEU A 267 9.30 -10.07 -10.13
C LEU A 267 10.69 -10.61 -9.82
N LYS A 268 11.25 -10.24 -8.65
CA LYS A 268 12.56 -10.74 -8.22
C LYS A 268 12.53 -12.25 -8.02
N LYS A 269 11.47 -12.80 -7.44
CA LYS A 269 11.28 -14.24 -7.27
C LYS A 269 11.24 -14.93 -8.63
N VAL A 270 10.41 -14.48 -9.55
CA VAL A 270 10.31 -15.05 -10.91
C VAL A 270 11.64 -14.95 -11.66
N ALA A 271 12.35 -13.81 -11.56
CA ALA A 271 13.61 -13.60 -12.24
C ALA A 271 14.77 -14.45 -11.68
N LEU A 272 14.76 -14.76 -10.39
CA LEU A 272 15.88 -15.41 -9.70
C LEU A 272 15.66 -16.88 -9.37
N THR A 273 14.43 -17.42 -9.51
CA THR A 273 14.15 -18.81 -9.17
C THR A 273 13.75 -19.62 -10.39
N ASP A 274 14.02 -20.93 -10.34
CA ASP A 274 13.53 -21.91 -11.30
C ASP A 274 12.08 -22.25 -10.98
N SER A 275 11.19 -22.18 -11.98
CA SER A 275 9.74 -22.33 -11.81
C SER A 275 9.31 -23.75 -11.43
N LEU A 276 10.12 -24.78 -11.74
CA LEU A 276 9.81 -26.16 -11.42
C LEU A 276 10.23 -26.50 -9.98
N THR A 277 11.46 -26.17 -9.60
CA THR A 277 12.06 -26.61 -8.32
C THR A 277 11.99 -25.58 -7.22
N GLY A 278 11.74 -24.30 -7.54
CA GLY A 278 11.77 -23.18 -6.59
C GLY A 278 13.16 -22.77 -6.12
N LEU A 279 14.21 -23.47 -6.54
CA LEU A 279 15.61 -23.12 -6.27
C LEU A 279 16.00 -21.86 -7.05
N TYR A 280 17.14 -21.25 -6.69
CA TYR A 280 17.72 -20.20 -7.52
C TYR A 280 18.06 -20.72 -8.90
N ASN A 281 17.86 -19.90 -9.95
CA ASN A 281 18.20 -20.24 -11.32
C ASN A 281 19.64 -19.83 -11.69
N ARG A 282 20.08 -20.16 -12.89
CA ARG A 282 21.40 -19.81 -13.42
C ARG A 282 21.65 -18.30 -13.43
N TYR A 283 20.63 -17.47 -13.66
CA TYR A 283 20.79 -16.03 -13.63
C TYR A 283 21.11 -15.52 -12.21
N ALA A 284 20.48 -16.09 -11.21
CA ALA A 284 20.78 -15.78 -9.80
C ALA A 284 22.22 -16.18 -9.42
N PHE A 285 22.74 -17.31 -9.97
CA PHE A 285 24.13 -17.71 -9.81
C PHE A 285 25.09 -16.66 -10.40
N ASN A 286 24.87 -16.26 -11.66
CA ASN A 286 25.74 -15.29 -12.32
C ASN A 286 25.84 -13.96 -11.55
N ARG A 287 24.72 -13.49 -10.99
CA ARG A 287 24.73 -12.30 -10.11
C ARG A 287 25.52 -12.50 -8.81
N ARG A 288 25.50 -13.73 -8.26
CA ARG A 288 26.25 -14.05 -7.04
C ARG A 288 27.74 -14.16 -7.30
N ALA A 289 28.16 -14.48 -8.53
CA ALA A 289 29.56 -14.69 -8.89
C ALA A 289 30.46 -13.49 -8.53
N GLU A 290 30.03 -12.27 -8.81
CA GLU A 290 30.76 -11.04 -8.48
C GLU A 290 30.97 -10.89 -6.95
N GLU A 291 29.96 -11.22 -6.15
CA GLU A 291 30.07 -11.18 -4.68
C GLU A 291 31.02 -12.25 -4.16
N LEU A 292 31.04 -13.44 -4.77
CA LEU A 292 31.94 -14.53 -4.38
C LEU A 292 33.40 -14.19 -4.69
N ILE A 293 33.68 -13.50 -5.79
CA ILE A 293 35.02 -13.02 -6.12
C ILE A 293 35.48 -11.98 -5.09
N ALA A 294 34.60 -11.02 -4.75
CA ALA A 294 34.90 -10.03 -3.71
C ALA A 294 35.11 -10.64 -2.31
N ASP A 295 34.40 -11.72 -1.97
CA ASP A 295 34.65 -12.52 -0.76
C ASP A 295 36.01 -13.24 -0.83
N GLY A 296 36.34 -13.78 -2.01
CA GLY A 296 37.65 -14.41 -2.28
C GLY A 296 38.82 -13.46 -2.14
N GLU A 297 38.72 -12.23 -2.63
CA GLU A 297 39.74 -11.17 -2.48
C GLU A 297 40.03 -10.87 -0.98
N ARG A 298 39.03 -11.08 -0.12
CA ARG A 298 39.17 -10.97 1.35
C ARG A 298 39.69 -12.27 2.03
N GLY A 299 40.04 -13.28 1.24
CA GLY A 299 40.54 -14.56 1.72
C GLY A 299 39.46 -15.53 2.20
N VAL A 300 38.17 -15.27 1.87
CA VAL A 300 37.08 -16.17 2.26
C VAL A 300 37.00 -17.33 1.27
N LYS A 301 37.00 -18.56 1.78
CA LYS A 301 36.81 -19.76 0.96
C LYS A 301 35.36 -19.91 0.53
N THR A 302 35.19 -20.51 -0.64
CA THR A 302 33.87 -20.86 -1.19
C THR A 302 33.83 -22.33 -1.57
N MET A 303 32.79 -23.03 -1.17
CA MET A 303 32.53 -24.40 -1.58
C MET A 303 31.56 -24.38 -2.78
N PHE A 304 31.95 -25.07 -3.85
CA PHE A 304 31.06 -25.40 -4.98
C PHE A 304 30.79 -26.90 -4.98
N MET A 305 29.51 -27.27 -5.05
CA MET A 305 29.11 -28.67 -5.22
C MET A 305 28.16 -28.76 -6.43
N MET A 306 28.59 -29.53 -7.44
CA MET A 306 27.75 -29.91 -8.56
C MET A 306 26.96 -31.16 -8.22
N ALA A 307 25.71 -31.19 -8.65
CA ALA A 307 24.80 -32.33 -8.48
C ALA A 307 24.03 -32.60 -9.78
N ASP A 308 23.95 -33.83 -10.20
CA ASP A 308 23.29 -34.24 -11.47
C ASP A 308 22.32 -35.38 -11.18
N LEU A 309 21.08 -35.26 -11.70
CA LEU A 309 20.06 -36.30 -11.59
C LEU A 309 20.40 -37.45 -12.53
N ASN A 310 20.67 -38.61 -11.97
CA ASN A 310 20.97 -39.80 -12.73
C ASN A 310 19.73 -40.35 -13.47
N TYR A 311 19.90 -40.72 -14.71
CA TYR A 311 18.88 -41.41 -15.51
C TYR A 311 17.62 -40.58 -15.85
N LEU A 312 17.63 -39.27 -15.80
CA LEU A 312 16.46 -38.42 -16.11
C LEU A 312 15.86 -38.73 -17.47
N LYS A 313 16.69 -38.92 -18.51
CA LYS A 313 16.23 -39.26 -19.86
C LYS A 313 15.46 -40.57 -19.84
N GLN A 314 15.94 -41.62 -19.15
CA GLN A 314 15.27 -42.89 -19.07
C GLN A 314 13.96 -42.82 -18.28
N ILE A 315 13.90 -42.00 -17.23
CA ILE A 315 12.66 -41.71 -16.49
C ILE A 315 11.64 -41.06 -17.42
N ASN A 316 12.06 -40.03 -18.17
CA ASN A 316 11.18 -39.39 -19.14
C ASN A 316 10.69 -40.32 -20.24
N ASP A 317 11.58 -41.11 -20.82
CA ASP A 317 11.25 -42.01 -21.92
C ASP A 317 10.29 -43.16 -21.49
N ASN A 318 10.41 -43.63 -20.25
CA ASN A 318 9.58 -44.75 -19.77
C ASN A 318 8.29 -44.30 -19.04
N PHE A 319 8.29 -43.12 -18.37
CA PHE A 319 7.20 -42.71 -17.49
C PHE A 319 6.64 -41.30 -17.82
N GLY A 320 7.17 -40.66 -18.87
CA GLY A 320 6.75 -39.33 -19.33
C GLY A 320 7.38 -38.16 -18.56
N HIS A 321 7.31 -36.96 -19.15
CA HIS A 321 7.94 -35.74 -18.62
C HIS A 321 7.47 -35.39 -17.22
N LEU A 322 6.21 -35.64 -16.85
CA LEU A 322 5.70 -35.41 -15.48
C LEU A 322 6.44 -36.24 -14.42
N ALA A 323 6.93 -37.44 -14.80
CA ALA A 323 7.74 -38.25 -13.90
C ALA A 323 9.15 -37.64 -13.71
N GLY A 324 9.74 -37.15 -14.80
CA GLY A 324 10.99 -36.40 -14.72
C GLY A 324 10.90 -35.14 -13.88
N ASP A 325 9.81 -34.39 -14.03
CA ASP A 325 9.55 -33.21 -13.22
C ASP A 325 9.44 -33.53 -11.72
N LYS A 326 8.79 -34.64 -11.36
CA LYS A 326 8.74 -35.13 -9.98
C LYS A 326 10.15 -35.51 -9.47
N ALA A 327 10.97 -36.14 -10.30
CA ALA A 327 12.34 -36.50 -9.92
C ALA A 327 13.22 -35.27 -9.72
N LEU A 328 13.08 -34.26 -10.60
CA LEU A 328 13.76 -32.95 -10.46
C LEU A 328 13.34 -32.20 -9.21
N ASN A 329 12.07 -32.20 -8.88
CA ASN A 329 11.55 -31.61 -7.64
C ASN A 329 12.08 -32.34 -6.41
N ALA A 330 12.13 -33.67 -6.44
CA ALA A 330 12.68 -34.46 -5.32
C ALA A 330 14.15 -34.15 -5.03
N ILE A 331 14.97 -34.03 -6.07
CA ILE A 331 16.37 -33.58 -5.92
C ILE A 331 16.43 -32.15 -5.38
N GLY A 332 15.66 -31.22 -5.95
CA GLY A 332 15.62 -29.84 -5.48
C GLY A 332 15.29 -29.75 -3.99
N GLN A 333 14.32 -30.50 -3.53
CA GLN A 333 13.95 -30.60 -2.11
C GLN A 333 15.05 -31.26 -1.26
N ALA A 334 15.66 -32.35 -1.72
CA ALA A 334 16.73 -33.01 -0.99
C ALA A 334 17.96 -32.11 -0.80
N ILE A 335 18.34 -31.38 -1.85
CA ILE A 335 19.43 -30.42 -1.79
C ILE A 335 19.08 -29.26 -0.85
N SER A 336 17.89 -28.67 -1.00
CA SER A 336 17.46 -27.54 -0.18
C SER A 336 17.35 -27.90 1.30
N SER A 337 16.83 -29.09 1.62
CA SER A 337 16.71 -29.56 3.03
C SER A 337 18.06 -29.88 3.68
N ALA A 338 19.08 -30.23 2.88
CA ALA A 338 20.43 -30.47 3.36
C ALA A 338 21.23 -29.17 3.60
N CYS A 339 20.80 -28.03 3.04
CA CYS A 339 21.47 -26.74 3.17
C CYS A 339 21.11 -26.04 4.49
N GLY A 340 22.09 -25.35 5.08
CA GLY A 340 21.92 -24.44 6.19
C GLY A 340 21.90 -22.97 5.73
N GLU A 341 22.13 -22.05 6.68
CA GLU A 341 22.07 -20.60 6.41
C GLU A 341 23.18 -20.09 5.47
N ASN A 342 24.34 -20.79 5.45
CA ASN A 342 25.51 -20.40 4.67
C ASN A 342 25.54 -21.02 3.28
N GLU A 343 24.62 -21.91 2.96
CA GLU A 343 24.53 -22.59 1.67
C GLU A 343 23.36 -22.05 0.84
N ARG A 344 23.57 -21.96 -0.48
CA ARG A 344 22.51 -21.60 -1.45
C ARG A 344 22.49 -22.61 -2.58
N CYS A 345 21.27 -22.95 -3.01
CA CYS A 345 21.03 -23.98 -4.01
C CYS A 345 20.50 -23.38 -5.30
N TYR A 346 21.05 -23.84 -6.40
CA TYR A 346 20.74 -23.36 -7.75
C TYR A 346 20.39 -24.55 -8.64
N ARG A 347 19.42 -24.36 -9.53
CA ARG A 347 19.24 -25.22 -10.71
C ARG A 347 19.93 -24.54 -11.88
N PHE A 348 20.99 -25.17 -12.41
CA PHE A 348 21.84 -24.57 -13.42
C PHE A 348 21.35 -24.84 -14.85
N GLY A 349 20.72 -26.01 -15.08
CA GLY A 349 20.06 -26.37 -16.35
C GLY A 349 19.54 -27.80 -16.26
N GLY A 350 18.56 -28.16 -17.03
CA GLY A 350 18.06 -29.54 -17.16
C GLY A 350 18.02 -30.35 -15.87
N ASP A 351 18.99 -31.24 -15.74
CA ASP A 351 19.25 -32.15 -14.60
C ASP A 351 20.39 -31.72 -13.66
N GLU A 352 20.99 -30.54 -13.94
CA GLU A 352 22.15 -30.02 -13.22
C GLU A 352 21.76 -29.04 -12.10
N PHE A 353 22.27 -29.28 -10.90
CA PHE A 353 22.10 -28.45 -9.72
C PHE A 353 23.46 -28.04 -9.17
N MET A 354 23.50 -26.88 -8.51
CA MET A 354 24.69 -26.37 -7.87
C MET A 354 24.37 -25.92 -6.44
N LEU A 355 25.25 -26.25 -5.51
CA LEU A 355 25.25 -25.67 -4.16
C LEU A 355 26.50 -24.80 -4.00
N ILE A 356 26.32 -23.66 -3.37
CA ILE A 356 27.39 -22.75 -2.99
C ILE A 356 27.34 -22.57 -1.49
N GLY A 357 28.47 -22.83 -0.82
CA GLY A 357 28.65 -22.54 0.60
C GLY A 357 29.77 -21.51 0.78
N VAL A 358 29.56 -20.49 1.60
CA VAL A 358 30.58 -19.48 1.92
C VAL A 358 31.21 -19.80 3.28
N GLY A 359 32.54 -19.89 3.32
CA GLY A 359 33.31 -20.24 4.52
C GLY A 359 34.22 -21.44 4.31
N ASP A 360 34.78 -21.96 5.39
CA ASP A 360 35.68 -23.11 5.33
C ASP A 360 34.87 -24.41 5.41
N TYR A 361 35.03 -25.26 4.39
CA TYR A 361 34.42 -26.58 4.26
C TYR A 361 35.53 -27.63 4.22
N SER A 362 35.76 -28.31 5.34
CA SER A 362 36.60 -29.49 5.36
C SER A 362 36.01 -30.62 4.50
N GLU A 363 36.87 -31.59 4.12
CA GLU A 363 36.38 -32.76 3.37
C GLU A 363 35.28 -33.51 4.13
N GLU A 364 35.39 -33.63 5.45
CA GLU A 364 34.39 -34.26 6.31
C GLU A 364 33.04 -33.54 6.27
N ARG A 365 33.05 -32.19 6.29
CA ARG A 365 31.82 -31.39 6.18
C ARG A 365 31.19 -31.51 4.82
N ILE A 366 31.99 -31.58 3.76
CA ILE A 366 31.50 -31.81 2.40
C ILE A 366 30.88 -33.20 2.28
N ASP A 367 31.52 -34.24 2.86
CA ASP A 367 31.01 -35.60 2.79
C ASP A 367 29.74 -35.78 3.65
N ASP A 368 29.66 -35.10 4.80
CA ASP A 368 28.40 -35.04 5.57
C ASP A 368 27.27 -34.40 4.78
N LEU A 369 27.54 -33.31 4.06
CA LEU A 369 26.54 -32.63 3.20
C LEU A 369 26.06 -33.58 2.09
N LYS A 370 27.00 -34.29 1.41
CA LYS A 370 26.63 -35.30 0.39
C LYS A 370 25.80 -36.43 0.98
N LEU A 371 26.15 -36.89 2.19
CA LEU A 371 25.41 -37.93 2.88
C LEU A 371 23.98 -37.49 3.23
N ARG A 372 23.81 -36.29 3.73
CA ARG A 372 22.46 -35.72 4.01
C ARG A 372 21.61 -35.67 2.77
N ILE A 373 22.16 -35.23 1.64
CA ILE A 373 21.39 -35.19 0.36
C ILE A 373 20.99 -36.59 -0.07
N ARG A 374 21.93 -37.58 0.00
CA ARG A 374 21.64 -38.97 -0.39
C ARG A 374 20.60 -39.62 0.53
N ARG A 375 20.67 -39.41 1.84
CA ARG A 375 19.68 -39.93 2.81
C ARG A 375 18.29 -39.33 2.54
N SER A 376 18.20 -38.05 2.27
CA SER A 376 16.92 -37.42 1.92
C SER A 376 16.29 -38.04 0.67
N LEU A 377 17.09 -38.40 -0.34
CA LEU A 377 16.60 -39.09 -1.53
C LEU A 377 16.26 -40.55 -1.26
N GLU A 378 17.00 -41.26 -0.39
CA GLU A 378 16.66 -42.61 0.04
C GLU A 378 15.31 -42.66 0.75
N ASP A 379 15.08 -41.70 1.67
CA ASP A 379 13.79 -41.53 2.35
C ASP A 379 12.65 -41.23 1.35
N PHE A 380 12.87 -40.32 0.41
CA PHE A 380 11.93 -40.04 -0.66
C PHE A 380 11.63 -41.31 -1.47
N ASN A 381 12.65 -42.03 -1.91
CA ASN A 381 12.50 -43.27 -2.66
C ASN A 381 11.73 -44.33 -1.88
N ALA A 382 11.92 -44.45 -0.56
CA ALA A 382 11.21 -45.40 0.28
C ALA A 382 9.70 -45.13 0.36
N HIS A 383 9.30 -43.87 0.41
CA HIS A 383 7.94 -43.42 0.69
C HIS A 383 7.14 -42.95 -0.55
N SER A 384 7.81 -42.66 -1.68
CA SER A 384 7.17 -42.07 -2.86
C SER A 384 6.21 -43.03 -3.62
N GLY A 385 6.40 -44.35 -3.49
CA GLY A 385 5.65 -45.35 -4.28
C GLY A 385 5.91 -45.27 -5.79
N LEU A 386 6.93 -44.54 -6.24
CA LEU A 386 7.26 -44.39 -7.66
C LEU A 386 7.90 -45.69 -8.22
N PRO A 387 7.65 -46.01 -9.51
CA PRO A 387 8.22 -47.21 -10.14
C PRO A 387 9.70 -47.06 -10.51
N TYR A 388 10.33 -45.93 -10.18
CA TYR A 388 11.74 -45.63 -10.39
C TYR A 388 12.36 -45.03 -9.12
N MET A 389 13.70 -45.06 -9.08
CA MET A 389 14.48 -44.48 -7.97
C MET A 389 15.16 -43.22 -8.43
N VAL A 390 15.02 -42.15 -7.63
CA VAL A 390 15.72 -40.87 -7.83
C VAL A 390 17.11 -41.01 -7.22
N LYS A 391 18.16 -40.86 -8.03
CA LYS A 391 19.57 -40.93 -7.62
C LYS A 391 20.33 -39.71 -8.09
N VAL A 392 21.31 -39.27 -7.32
CA VAL A 392 22.13 -38.09 -7.59
C VAL A 392 23.61 -38.43 -7.61
N SER A 393 24.37 -37.82 -8.47
CA SER A 393 25.83 -37.79 -8.47
C SER A 393 26.32 -36.45 -7.97
N LEU A 394 27.31 -36.41 -7.09
CA LEU A 394 27.78 -35.24 -6.34
C LEU A 394 29.27 -35.05 -6.46
N GLY A 395 29.74 -33.87 -6.81
CA GLY A 395 31.15 -33.48 -6.82
C GLY A 395 31.36 -32.13 -6.18
N ALA A 396 32.34 -31.96 -5.31
CA ALA A 396 32.57 -30.72 -4.61
C ALA A 396 34.05 -30.32 -4.49
N VAL A 397 34.28 -29.01 -4.42
CA VAL A 397 35.56 -28.36 -4.16
C VAL A 397 35.36 -27.19 -3.22
N CYS A 398 36.39 -26.88 -2.41
CA CYS A 398 36.37 -25.70 -1.54
C CYS A 398 37.72 -24.99 -1.67
N GLU A 399 37.75 -23.81 -2.25
CA GLU A 399 38.93 -22.98 -2.48
C GLU A 399 38.58 -21.48 -2.34
N ILE A 400 39.62 -20.63 -2.45
CA ILE A 400 39.42 -19.16 -2.53
C ILE A 400 39.19 -18.77 -3.98
N ALA A 401 38.03 -18.19 -4.27
CA ALA A 401 37.63 -17.71 -5.61
C ALA A 401 37.87 -16.20 -5.70
N ASP A 402 39.11 -15.73 -5.83
CA ASP A 402 39.49 -14.32 -5.87
C ASP A 402 39.52 -13.74 -7.30
N SER A 403 39.16 -14.51 -8.31
CA SER A 403 39.05 -14.08 -9.71
C SER A 403 38.03 -14.92 -10.47
N ALA A 404 37.56 -14.41 -11.61
CA ALA A 404 36.61 -15.11 -12.48
C ALA A 404 37.22 -16.43 -13.01
N GLU A 405 38.52 -16.44 -13.36
CA GLU A 405 39.21 -17.63 -13.84
C GLU A 405 39.28 -18.73 -12.77
N LYS A 406 39.55 -18.35 -11.50
CA LYS A 406 39.57 -19.32 -10.40
C LYS A 406 38.15 -19.84 -10.12
N LEU A 407 37.15 -18.99 -10.15
CA LEU A 407 35.75 -19.37 -9.99
C LEU A 407 35.33 -20.38 -11.06
N ASP A 408 35.62 -20.11 -12.35
CA ASP A 408 35.34 -21.02 -13.45
C ASP A 408 36.09 -22.35 -13.32
N ARG A 409 37.32 -22.27 -12.85
CA ARG A 409 38.13 -23.48 -12.60
C ARG A 409 37.51 -24.33 -11.48
N MET A 410 37.06 -23.73 -10.39
CA MET A 410 36.41 -24.44 -9.29
C MET A 410 35.11 -25.12 -9.75
N VAL A 411 34.29 -24.44 -10.57
CA VAL A 411 33.07 -25.02 -11.13
C VAL A 411 33.43 -26.26 -11.98
N LYS A 412 34.44 -26.16 -12.86
CA LYS A 412 34.90 -27.30 -13.67
C LYS A 412 35.43 -28.46 -12.83
N LEU A 413 36.21 -28.19 -11.79
CA LEU A 413 36.71 -29.24 -10.90
C LEU A 413 35.58 -29.94 -10.10
N ALA A 414 34.54 -29.20 -9.71
CA ALA A 414 33.37 -29.79 -9.08
C ALA A 414 32.60 -30.69 -10.04
N ASP A 415 32.46 -30.26 -11.32
CA ASP A 415 31.84 -31.05 -12.38
C ASP A 415 32.64 -32.32 -12.67
N GLU A 416 33.96 -32.29 -12.80
CA GLU A 416 34.81 -33.44 -12.98
C GLU A 416 34.66 -34.47 -11.85
N LYS A 417 34.63 -34.02 -10.60
CA LYS A 417 34.37 -34.88 -9.44
C LYS A 417 32.97 -35.48 -9.46
N MET A 418 31.98 -34.75 -9.85
CA MET A 418 30.59 -35.23 -10.01
C MET A 418 30.53 -36.31 -11.11
N TYR A 419 31.21 -36.08 -12.23
CA TYR A 419 31.28 -37.05 -13.29
C TYR A 419 31.97 -38.37 -12.85
N GLN A 420 33.04 -38.30 -12.04
CA GLN A 420 33.68 -39.47 -11.42
C GLN A 420 32.69 -40.24 -10.54
N ASP A 421 31.94 -39.54 -9.67
CA ASP A 421 30.89 -40.14 -8.82
C ASP A 421 29.79 -40.80 -9.69
N LYS A 422 29.43 -40.17 -10.84
CA LYS A 422 28.47 -40.72 -11.82
C LYS A 422 28.97 -42.05 -12.43
N GLN A 423 30.27 -42.14 -12.74
CA GLN A 423 30.87 -43.37 -13.27
C GLN A 423 30.86 -44.49 -12.23
N ILE A 424 31.17 -44.18 -10.98
CA ILE A 424 31.14 -45.17 -9.86
C ILE A 424 29.70 -45.65 -9.67
N ASN A 425 28.71 -44.74 -9.65
CA ASN A 425 27.32 -45.07 -9.49
C ASN A 425 26.77 -45.94 -10.63
N LYS A 426 27.25 -45.75 -11.87
CA LYS A 426 26.89 -46.58 -13.01
C LYS A 426 27.44 -48.03 -12.93
N LYS A 427 28.63 -48.18 -12.40
CA LYS A 427 29.29 -49.53 -12.26
C LYS A 427 28.64 -50.38 -11.19
N HIS A 428 28.10 -49.77 -10.16
CA HIS A 428 27.48 -50.46 -9.01
C HIS A 428 25.96 -50.47 -9.04
N SER A 429 25.33 -49.99 -10.11
CA SER A 429 23.87 -49.80 -10.15
C SER A 429 23.15 -51.00 -10.75
N VAL A 430 22.35 -51.66 -9.93
CA VAL A 430 21.16 -52.41 -10.36
C VAL A 430 20.20 -51.38 -11.01
N SER A 431 19.42 -51.81 -12.01
CA SER A 431 18.44 -51.00 -12.76
C SER A 431 17.83 -49.87 -11.91
N PRO A 432 17.68 -48.61 -12.44
CA PRO A 432 16.99 -47.54 -11.73
C PRO A 432 15.48 -47.82 -11.57
N PHE A 433 14.98 -48.89 -12.15
CA PHE A 433 13.55 -49.25 -12.12
C PHE A 433 13.33 -50.37 -11.08
N ARG A 434 12.23 -50.23 -10.32
CA ARG A 434 11.74 -51.24 -9.38
C ARG A 434 11.03 -52.39 -10.09
#